data_6c33933c23d3cd6e16cf8324a1e534b1
#
_entry.id   6c33933c23d3cd6e16cf8324a1e534b1
#
_cell.length_a   1.000
_cell.length_b   1.000
_cell.length_c   1.000
_cell.angle_alpha   90.00
_cell.angle_beta   90.00
_cell.angle_gamma   90.00
#
_symmetry.space_group_name_H-M   'P 1'
#
loop_
_entity.id
_entity.type
_entity.pdbx_description
1 polymer ?
#
loop_
_entity_poly.entity_id
_entity_poly.type
_entity_poly.pdbx_seq_one_letter_code
_entity_poly.pdbx_strand_id
1 'polypeptide(L)'
;MSESLFQVSVLLDFVKLLIWTGQLADERPASAIIVAPAGSGKTTLLENVQCDNAAFVGDLTARPLSGLVRNSEKITHILLGDMLSIFGHKAATVKLTTRLISQMTGESLLHDPWTGDAIPPRKIGLITAIPPEDFKKQSSHIQSGGFASRFLIIRYCYKPSTIAAIHRFIAQNRYADISVKPFIMADPGKWQIKISDKLASDIKDFGQQLRDDPIGFRAHRHLRAMVKAEARRNARPIATEKDFLLVQSYCEFFSKEGKEI
;
A
#
# COMPACT_ATOMS: atom_id res chain seq x y z
N MET A 1 20.50 -9.82 9.92
CA MET A 1 20.93 -10.55 8.70
C MET A 1 19.76 -11.08 7.85
N SER A 2 18.54 -11.26 8.40
CA SER A 2 17.41 -11.84 7.67
C SER A 2 16.76 -10.89 6.63
N GLU A 3 16.75 -9.59 6.84
CA GLU A 3 16.13 -8.63 5.90
C GLU A 3 16.96 -8.40 4.63
N SER A 4 18.26 -8.61 4.68
CA SER A 4 19.14 -8.49 3.51
C SER A 4 19.15 -9.73 2.63
N LEU A 5 18.59 -10.85 3.09
CA LEU A 5 18.73 -12.17 2.42
C LEU A 5 18.03 -12.21 1.06
N PHE A 6 16.95 -11.43 0.88
CA PHE A 6 16.14 -11.46 -0.34
C PHE A 6 16.05 -10.13 -1.06
N GLN A 7 16.90 -9.16 -0.72
CA GLN A 7 16.87 -7.80 -1.30
C GLN A 7 15.49 -7.11 -1.21
N VAL A 8 14.59 -7.62 -0.34
CA VAL A 8 13.25 -7.04 -0.13
C VAL A 8 13.22 -5.96 0.93
N SER A 9 14.36 -5.67 1.58
CA SER A 9 14.43 -4.64 2.65
C SER A 9 13.93 -3.28 2.16
N VAL A 10 14.30 -2.89 0.95
CA VAL A 10 13.86 -1.63 0.33
C VAL A 10 12.35 -1.63 0.08
N LEU A 11 11.81 -2.75 -0.42
CA LEU A 11 10.37 -2.89 -0.65
C LEU A 11 9.59 -2.92 0.68
N LEU A 12 10.12 -3.62 1.68
CA LEU A 12 9.55 -3.65 3.03
C LEU A 12 9.52 -2.25 3.66
N ASP A 13 10.61 -1.50 3.54
CA ASP A 13 10.70 -0.13 4.02
C ASP A 13 9.72 0.79 3.29
N PHE A 14 9.58 0.61 2.00
CA PHE A 14 8.59 1.33 1.20
C PHE A 14 7.14 1.03 1.66
N VAL A 15 6.78 -0.24 1.86
CA VAL A 15 5.44 -0.60 2.36
C VAL A 15 5.20 -0.05 3.77
N LYS A 16 6.20 -0.08 4.65
CA LYS A 16 6.13 0.60 5.95
C LYS A 16 5.88 2.09 5.80
N LEU A 17 6.53 2.75 4.85
CA LEU A 17 6.32 4.17 4.57
C LEU A 17 4.88 4.47 4.13
N LEU A 18 4.27 3.58 3.33
CA LEU A 18 2.85 3.73 2.97
C LEU A 18 1.95 3.71 4.21
N ILE A 19 2.22 2.83 5.19
CA ILE A 19 1.45 2.78 6.44
C ILE A 19 1.64 4.07 7.25
N TRP A 20 2.84 4.66 7.27
CA TRP A 20 3.08 5.95 7.91
C TRP A 20 2.24 7.10 7.34
N THR A 21 1.78 7.01 6.08
CA THR A 21 0.86 8.03 5.52
C THR A 21 -0.46 8.13 6.27
N GLY A 22 -0.88 7.08 6.96
CA GLY A 22 -2.07 7.06 7.82
C GLY A 22 -1.95 7.93 9.08
N GLN A 23 -0.72 8.32 9.46
CA GLN A 23 -0.45 9.21 10.60
C GLN A 23 -0.52 10.70 10.24
N LEU A 24 -0.84 11.04 9.00
CA LEU A 24 -0.95 12.42 8.56
C LEU A 24 -2.38 12.93 8.74
N ALA A 25 -2.52 14.12 9.33
CA ALA A 25 -3.82 14.72 9.60
C ALA A 25 -4.48 15.28 8.33
N ASP A 26 -3.66 15.82 7.44
CA ASP A 26 -4.08 16.57 6.25
C ASP A 26 -3.96 15.79 4.93
N GLU A 27 -3.50 14.52 4.99
CA GLU A 27 -3.37 13.68 3.81
C GLU A 27 -4.30 12.45 3.87
N ARG A 28 -4.39 11.76 2.76
CA ARG A 28 -5.07 10.47 2.67
C ARG A 28 -4.06 9.35 2.86
N PRO A 29 -4.39 8.29 3.60
CA PRO A 29 -3.58 7.09 3.63
C PRO A 29 -3.34 6.58 2.21
N ALA A 30 -2.08 6.31 1.87
CA ALA A 30 -1.73 5.82 0.55
C ALA A 30 -2.18 4.37 0.38
N SER A 31 -2.73 4.04 -0.78
CA SER A 31 -3.13 2.68 -1.12
C SER A 31 -2.25 2.11 -2.22
N ALA A 32 -1.99 0.81 -2.20
CA ALA A 32 -1.12 0.17 -3.18
C ALA A 32 -1.61 -1.23 -3.59
N ILE A 33 -1.32 -1.60 -4.82
CA ILE A 33 -1.45 -2.96 -5.33
C ILE A 33 -0.06 -3.46 -5.68
N ILE A 34 0.40 -4.51 -5.01
CA ILE A 34 1.69 -5.14 -5.24
C ILE A 34 1.52 -6.23 -6.30
N VAL A 35 2.12 -6.02 -7.46
CA VAL A 35 2.07 -6.95 -8.58
C VAL A 35 3.42 -7.65 -8.70
N ALA A 36 3.45 -8.94 -8.38
CA ALA A 36 4.67 -9.74 -8.46
C ALA A 36 4.34 -11.23 -8.67
N PRO A 37 5.27 -12.04 -9.21
CA PRO A 37 5.01 -13.44 -9.52
C PRO A 37 4.46 -14.25 -8.35
N ALA A 38 3.77 -15.34 -8.63
CA ALA A 38 3.36 -16.28 -7.59
C ALA A 38 4.61 -16.82 -6.85
N GLY A 39 4.47 -17.04 -5.53
CA GLY A 39 5.61 -17.51 -4.72
C GLY A 39 6.68 -16.44 -4.42
N SER A 40 6.50 -15.17 -4.81
CA SER A 40 7.47 -14.08 -4.56
C SER A 40 7.40 -13.47 -3.15
N GLY A 41 6.70 -14.10 -2.19
CA GLY A 41 6.65 -13.62 -0.81
C GLY A 41 5.75 -12.42 -0.55
N LYS A 42 4.82 -12.09 -1.46
CA LYS A 42 3.91 -10.93 -1.32
C LYS A 42 3.10 -10.95 -0.03
N THR A 43 2.51 -12.10 0.29
CA THR A 43 1.71 -12.27 1.52
C THR A 43 2.58 -12.11 2.75
N THR A 44 3.74 -12.76 2.77
CA THR A 44 4.73 -12.64 3.85
C THR A 44 5.20 -11.19 4.03
N LEU A 45 5.41 -10.46 2.94
CA LEU A 45 5.73 -9.04 2.99
C LEU A 45 4.65 -8.23 3.74
N LEU A 46 3.37 -8.48 3.44
CA LEU A 46 2.25 -7.78 4.08
C LEU A 46 2.07 -8.21 5.55
N GLU A 47 2.24 -9.49 5.87
CA GLU A 47 2.22 -9.95 7.26
C GLU A 47 3.30 -9.27 8.10
N ASN A 48 4.48 -9.02 7.51
CA ASN A 48 5.62 -8.40 8.17
C ASN A 48 5.47 -6.89 8.43
N VAL A 49 4.47 -6.25 7.87
CA VAL A 49 4.17 -4.83 8.12
C VAL A 49 2.88 -4.63 8.93
N GLN A 50 2.28 -5.71 9.41
CA GLN A 50 1.12 -5.62 10.32
C GLN A 50 1.50 -4.88 11.60
N CYS A 51 0.63 -3.98 12.06
CA CYS A 51 0.79 -3.21 13.28
C CYS A 51 -0.60 -2.76 13.79
N ASP A 52 -0.66 -2.10 14.93
CA ASP A 52 -1.92 -1.62 15.53
C ASP A 52 -2.76 -0.74 14.59
N ASN A 53 -2.12 -0.05 13.66
CA ASN A 53 -2.77 0.84 12.69
C ASN A 53 -3.03 0.20 11.33
N ALA A 54 -2.55 -1.03 11.10
CA ALA A 54 -2.67 -1.76 9.85
C ALA A 54 -3.10 -3.21 10.10
N ALA A 55 -4.38 -3.50 9.85
CA ALA A 55 -4.96 -4.82 10.07
C ALA A 55 -4.76 -5.72 8.84
N PHE A 56 -4.17 -6.90 9.05
CA PHE A 56 -4.11 -7.94 8.03
C PHE A 56 -5.42 -8.73 7.97
N VAL A 57 -5.93 -8.95 6.77
CA VAL A 57 -7.13 -9.72 6.49
C VAL A 57 -6.87 -10.74 5.37
N GLY A 58 -7.38 -11.95 5.52
CA GLY A 58 -7.22 -13.00 4.51
C GLY A 58 -8.22 -12.91 3.37
N ASP A 59 -9.43 -12.42 3.66
CA ASP A 59 -10.50 -12.23 2.69
C ASP A 59 -11.23 -10.91 2.96
N LEU A 60 -11.71 -10.27 1.91
CA LEU A 60 -12.35 -8.98 1.99
C LEU A 60 -13.62 -8.93 1.13
N THR A 61 -14.75 -9.03 1.80
CA THR A 61 -16.04 -8.72 1.19
C THR A 61 -16.62 -7.44 1.79
N ALA A 62 -17.66 -6.93 1.16
CA ALA A 62 -18.25 -5.66 1.54
C ALA A 62 -18.70 -5.61 3.02
N ARG A 63 -19.29 -6.70 3.54
CA ARG A 63 -19.80 -6.74 4.91
C ARG A 63 -18.70 -6.74 5.99
N PRO A 64 -17.67 -7.60 5.95
CA PRO A 64 -16.51 -7.50 6.83
C PRO A 64 -15.79 -6.16 6.74
N LEU A 65 -15.66 -5.59 5.52
CA LEU A 65 -15.05 -4.30 5.31
C LEU A 65 -15.76 -3.18 6.07
N SER A 66 -17.08 -3.11 5.95
CA SER A 66 -17.91 -2.14 6.67
C SER A 66 -17.77 -2.29 8.19
N GLY A 67 -17.83 -3.52 8.70
CA GLY A 67 -17.63 -3.81 10.12
C GLY A 67 -16.27 -3.39 10.65
N LEU A 68 -15.21 -3.63 9.88
CA LEU A 68 -13.85 -3.25 10.25
C LEU A 68 -13.67 -1.73 10.30
N VAL A 69 -14.21 -1.01 9.32
CA VAL A 69 -14.18 0.46 9.28
C VAL A 69 -14.94 1.07 10.46
N ARG A 70 -16.06 0.46 10.85
CA ARG A 70 -16.91 0.95 11.95
C ARG A 70 -16.31 0.70 13.33
N ASN A 71 -15.74 -0.49 13.55
CA ASN A 71 -15.40 -0.96 14.89
C ASN A 71 -13.97 -0.65 15.31
N SER A 72 -13.12 -0.12 14.44
CA SER A 72 -11.72 0.14 14.77
C SER A 72 -11.27 1.54 14.39
N GLU A 73 -11.31 2.46 15.36
CA GLU A 73 -10.88 3.85 15.16
C GLU A 73 -9.39 4.01 14.87
N LYS A 74 -8.57 3.08 15.34
CA LYS A 74 -7.11 3.13 15.19
C LYS A 74 -6.61 2.72 13.82
N ILE A 75 -7.37 1.86 13.10
CA ILE A 75 -6.92 1.31 11.81
C ILE A 75 -6.92 2.41 10.74
N THR A 76 -5.77 2.63 10.14
CA THR A 76 -5.54 3.54 9.02
C THR A 76 -5.30 2.81 7.71
N HIS A 77 -4.92 1.52 7.78
CA HIS A 77 -4.70 0.68 6.60
C HIS A 77 -5.27 -0.72 6.80
N ILE A 78 -5.73 -1.29 5.70
CA ILE A 78 -6.07 -2.70 5.58
C ILE A 78 -5.00 -3.36 4.70
N LEU A 79 -4.48 -4.48 5.17
CA LEU A 79 -3.52 -5.31 4.44
C LEU A 79 -4.25 -6.56 3.97
N LEU A 80 -4.47 -6.70 2.66
CA LEU A 80 -5.15 -7.85 2.07
C LEU A 80 -4.12 -8.73 1.35
N GLY A 81 -3.94 -9.94 1.82
CA GLY A 81 -2.90 -10.86 1.34
C GLY A 81 -3.02 -11.20 -0.15
N ASP A 82 -4.25 -11.32 -0.66
CA ASP A 82 -4.54 -11.61 -2.05
C ASP A 82 -5.76 -10.84 -2.54
N MET A 83 -5.60 -10.02 -3.58
CA MET A 83 -6.68 -9.27 -4.19
C MET A 83 -7.69 -10.16 -4.93
N LEU A 84 -7.29 -11.38 -5.32
CA LEU A 84 -8.20 -12.33 -5.97
C LEU A 84 -9.35 -12.74 -5.06
N SER A 85 -9.19 -12.68 -3.74
CA SER A 85 -10.28 -12.92 -2.79
C SER A 85 -11.48 -12.01 -3.06
N ILE A 86 -11.25 -10.76 -3.51
CA ILE A 86 -12.33 -9.84 -3.87
C ILE A 86 -13.07 -10.30 -5.15
N PHE A 87 -12.32 -10.77 -6.15
CA PHE A 87 -12.86 -11.09 -7.48
C PHE A 87 -13.42 -12.50 -7.58
N GLY A 88 -13.15 -13.38 -6.62
CA GLY A 88 -13.67 -14.75 -6.55
C GLY A 88 -15.16 -14.87 -6.22
N HIS A 89 -15.84 -13.76 -5.91
CA HIS A 89 -17.24 -13.73 -5.54
C HIS A 89 -18.18 -13.46 -6.72
N LYS A 90 -19.50 -13.56 -6.46
CA LYS A 90 -20.53 -13.19 -7.45
C LYS A 90 -20.37 -11.73 -7.87
N ALA A 91 -20.66 -11.43 -9.14
CA ALA A 91 -20.47 -10.09 -9.73
C ALA A 91 -21.08 -8.94 -8.91
N ALA A 92 -22.26 -9.13 -8.32
CA ALA A 92 -22.89 -8.14 -7.45
C ALA A 92 -22.05 -7.85 -6.18
N THR A 93 -21.47 -8.89 -5.57
CA THR A 93 -20.57 -8.75 -4.41
C THR A 93 -19.29 -8.03 -4.80
N VAL A 94 -18.67 -8.42 -5.91
CA VAL A 94 -17.47 -7.76 -6.44
C VAL A 94 -17.73 -6.28 -6.66
N LYS A 95 -18.84 -5.93 -7.36
CA LYS A 95 -19.20 -4.53 -7.63
C LYS A 95 -19.42 -3.73 -6.35
N LEU A 96 -20.07 -4.30 -5.35
CA LEU A 96 -20.30 -3.64 -4.08
C LEU A 96 -18.98 -3.47 -3.30
N THR A 97 -18.16 -4.50 -3.20
CA THR A 97 -16.86 -4.46 -2.51
C THR A 97 -15.93 -3.43 -3.14
N THR A 98 -15.77 -3.44 -4.46
CA THR A 98 -14.92 -2.47 -5.17
C THR A 98 -15.43 -1.03 -5.03
N ARG A 99 -16.76 -0.81 -5.00
CA ARG A 99 -17.35 0.50 -4.72
C ARG A 99 -17.00 0.98 -3.30
N LEU A 100 -17.16 0.12 -2.29
CA LEU A 100 -16.83 0.46 -0.90
C LEU A 100 -15.34 0.74 -0.71
N ILE A 101 -14.46 -0.07 -1.32
CA ILE A 101 -13.01 0.19 -1.32
C ILE A 101 -12.73 1.56 -1.96
N SER A 102 -13.38 1.87 -3.07
CA SER A 102 -13.23 3.16 -3.75
C SER A 102 -13.67 4.33 -2.88
N GLN A 103 -14.75 4.19 -2.15
CA GLN A 103 -15.21 5.20 -1.20
C GLN A 103 -14.24 5.34 -0.02
N MET A 104 -13.85 4.23 0.59
CA MET A 104 -12.94 4.21 1.74
C MET A 104 -11.58 4.85 1.42
N THR A 105 -11.00 4.54 0.26
CA THR A 105 -9.68 5.03 -0.14
C THR A 105 -9.71 6.43 -0.76
N GLY A 106 -10.79 6.80 -1.42
CA GLY A 106 -10.93 8.06 -2.16
C GLY A 106 -11.76 9.12 -1.46
N GLU A 107 -12.87 8.70 -0.89
CA GLU A 107 -13.83 9.55 -0.19
C GLU A 107 -13.93 9.07 1.25
N SER A 108 -14.84 9.55 2.02
CA SER A 108 -15.12 8.94 3.33
C SER A 108 -16.32 8.02 3.19
N LEU A 109 -16.27 6.83 3.80
CA LEU A 109 -17.45 6.00 3.94
C LEU A 109 -18.37 6.69 4.95
N LEU A 110 -19.60 7.01 4.54
CA LEU A 110 -20.53 7.78 5.37
C LEU A 110 -21.65 6.94 5.99
N HIS A 111 -22.01 5.82 5.34
CA HIS A 111 -23.09 4.96 5.78
C HIS A 111 -22.77 3.49 5.54
N ASP A 112 -23.18 2.66 6.49
CA ASP A 112 -23.16 1.22 6.30
C ASP A 112 -24.24 0.83 5.28
N PRO A 113 -23.88 0.17 4.17
CA PRO A 113 -24.85 -0.17 3.12
C PRO A 113 -25.89 -1.21 3.52
N TRP A 114 -25.74 -1.89 4.66
CA TRP A 114 -26.69 -2.90 5.16
C TRP A 114 -27.56 -2.40 6.28
N THR A 115 -27.00 -1.62 7.20
CA THR A 115 -27.77 -1.11 8.35
C THR A 115 -28.28 0.30 8.12
N GLY A 116 -27.70 1.05 7.16
CA GLY A 116 -27.96 2.47 6.96
C GLY A 116 -27.36 3.38 8.03
N ASP A 117 -26.68 2.79 9.04
CA ASP A 117 -26.09 3.56 10.13
C ASP A 117 -25.00 4.50 9.60
N ALA A 118 -24.94 5.70 10.20
CA ALA A 118 -23.86 6.61 9.93
C ALA A 118 -22.51 6.02 10.40
N ILE A 119 -21.51 6.09 9.54
CA ILE A 119 -20.12 5.74 9.86
C ILE A 119 -19.35 7.05 9.99
N PRO A 120 -18.53 7.22 11.04
CA PRO A 120 -17.68 8.39 11.13
C PRO A 120 -16.84 8.56 9.86
N PRO A 121 -16.76 9.76 9.27
CA PRO A 121 -16.06 9.99 8.01
C PRO A 121 -14.57 9.67 8.18
N ARG A 122 -14.14 8.56 7.59
CA ARG A 122 -12.76 8.06 7.70
C ARG A 122 -12.23 7.67 6.34
N LYS A 123 -10.96 7.94 6.14
CA LYS A 123 -10.20 7.49 4.99
C LYS A 123 -9.25 6.40 5.45
N ILE A 124 -9.31 5.26 4.80
CA ILE A 124 -8.47 4.10 5.13
C ILE A 124 -7.78 3.65 3.85
N GLY A 125 -6.47 3.45 3.92
CA GLY A 125 -5.69 2.89 2.82
C GLY A 125 -5.91 1.37 2.70
N LEU A 126 -5.78 0.86 1.49
CA LEU A 126 -5.72 -0.58 1.23
C LEU A 126 -4.40 -0.91 0.55
N ILE A 127 -3.65 -1.84 1.13
CA ILE A 127 -2.46 -2.41 0.51
C ILE A 127 -2.75 -3.89 0.25
N THR A 128 -2.65 -4.30 -1.01
CA THR A 128 -2.99 -5.67 -1.43
C THR A 128 -1.99 -6.20 -2.44
N ALA A 129 -2.07 -7.48 -2.75
CA ALA A 129 -1.16 -8.12 -3.68
C ALA A 129 -1.91 -8.96 -4.72
N ILE A 130 -1.32 -9.12 -5.90
CA ILE A 130 -1.90 -9.90 -6.99
C ILE A 130 -0.79 -10.40 -7.93
N PRO A 131 -0.89 -11.61 -8.51
CA PRO A 131 0.00 -12.05 -9.58
C PRO A 131 -0.18 -11.21 -10.87
N PRO A 132 0.89 -11.01 -11.69
CA PRO A 132 0.81 -10.19 -12.91
C PRO A 132 -0.23 -10.69 -13.91
N GLU A 133 -0.36 -11.99 -14.07
CA GLU A 133 -1.32 -12.61 -14.99
C GLU A 133 -2.77 -12.33 -14.56
N ASP A 134 -3.04 -12.43 -13.28
CA ASP A 134 -4.34 -12.18 -12.72
C ASP A 134 -4.66 -10.68 -12.70
N PHE A 135 -3.66 -9.83 -12.43
CA PHE A 135 -3.80 -8.38 -12.60
C PHE A 135 -4.23 -8.02 -14.03
N LYS A 136 -3.64 -8.67 -15.04
CA LYS A 136 -4.01 -8.50 -16.44
C LYS A 136 -5.43 -9.01 -16.73
N LYS A 137 -5.80 -10.20 -16.23
CA LYS A 137 -7.16 -10.76 -16.38
C LYS A 137 -8.23 -9.86 -15.75
N GLN A 138 -7.93 -9.28 -14.59
CA GLN A 138 -8.85 -8.40 -13.85
C GLN A 138 -8.75 -6.92 -14.27
N SER A 139 -8.00 -6.61 -15.32
CA SER A 139 -7.73 -5.23 -15.74
C SER A 139 -9.00 -4.40 -15.99
N SER A 140 -10.03 -5.00 -16.58
CA SER A 140 -11.31 -4.33 -16.81
C SER A 140 -12.01 -3.91 -15.50
N HIS A 141 -11.99 -4.74 -14.50
CA HIS A 141 -12.54 -4.43 -13.17
C HIS A 141 -11.67 -3.42 -12.41
N ILE A 142 -10.35 -3.57 -12.49
CA ILE A 142 -9.39 -2.69 -11.82
C ILE A 142 -9.39 -1.29 -12.44
N GLN A 143 -9.49 -1.18 -13.76
CA GLN A 143 -9.51 0.11 -14.48
C GLN A 143 -10.88 0.79 -14.46
N SER A 144 -11.96 0.02 -14.23
CA SER A 144 -13.31 0.57 -14.24
C SER A 144 -13.54 1.57 -13.10
N GLY A 145 -14.33 2.61 -13.37
CA GLY A 145 -14.80 3.57 -12.35
C GLY A 145 -13.70 4.31 -11.60
N GLY A 146 -12.47 4.37 -12.13
CA GLY A 146 -11.35 5.05 -11.46
C GLY A 146 -10.82 4.29 -10.23
N PHE A 147 -11.10 2.99 -10.09
CA PHE A 147 -10.58 2.18 -9.00
C PHE A 147 -9.04 2.18 -8.99
N ALA A 148 -8.40 1.83 -10.12
CA ALA A 148 -6.94 1.80 -10.23
C ALA A 148 -6.27 3.14 -9.88
N SER A 149 -6.89 4.26 -10.24
CA SER A 149 -6.33 5.59 -9.97
C SER A 149 -6.19 5.93 -8.49
N ARG A 150 -6.72 5.10 -7.60
CA ARG A 150 -6.63 5.26 -6.13
C ARG A 150 -5.44 4.54 -5.53
N PHE A 151 -4.76 3.72 -6.34
CA PHE A 151 -3.67 2.85 -5.88
C PHE A 151 -2.37 3.21 -6.57
N LEU A 152 -1.28 3.08 -5.83
CA LEU A 152 0.05 2.94 -6.40
C LEU A 152 0.21 1.51 -6.88
N ILE A 153 0.63 1.32 -8.12
CA ILE A 153 0.91 -0.02 -8.65
C ILE A 153 2.40 -0.29 -8.48
N ILE A 154 2.73 -1.17 -7.56
CA ILE A 154 4.09 -1.55 -7.19
C ILE A 154 4.41 -2.86 -7.90
N ARG A 155 5.48 -2.89 -8.69
CA ARG A 155 5.91 -4.11 -9.42
C ARG A 155 7.31 -4.49 -9.04
N TYR A 156 7.53 -5.77 -8.81
CA TYR A 156 8.87 -6.34 -8.64
C TYR A 156 8.95 -7.77 -9.13
N CYS A 157 10.16 -8.18 -9.47
CA CYS A 157 10.53 -9.58 -9.70
C CYS A 157 11.91 -9.84 -9.08
N TYR A 158 12.20 -11.09 -8.82
CA TYR A 158 13.53 -11.49 -8.31
C TYR A 158 14.50 -11.72 -9.45
N LYS A 159 15.74 -11.27 -9.26
CA LYS A 159 16.86 -11.67 -10.12
C LYS A 159 17.11 -13.18 -10.02
N PRO A 160 17.64 -13.81 -11.07
CA PRO A 160 17.99 -15.23 -11.02
C PRO A 160 18.89 -15.60 -9.85
N SER A 161 19.83 -14.72 -9.48
CA SER A 161 20.71 -14.90 -8.33
C SER A 161 19.95 -14.90 -6.99
N THR A 162 18.96 -14.03 -6.85
CA THR A 162 18.10 -13.96 -5.66
C THR A 162 17.22 -15.21 -5.57
N ILE A 163 16.64 -15.67 -6.69
CA ILE A 163 15.87 -16.91 -6.75
C ILE A 163 16.73 -18.11 -6.30
N ALA A 164 17.96 -18.23 -6.83
CA ALA A 164 18.88 -19.29 -6.44
C ALA A 164 19.23 -19.24 -4.93
N ALA A 165 19.40 -18.06 -4.38
CA ALA A 165 19.64 -17.86 -2.94
C ALA A 165 18.42 -18.30 -2.10
N ILE A 166 17.21 -17.95 -2.53
CA ILE A 166 15.94 -18.35 -1.89
C ILE A 166 15.82 -19.89 -1.91
N HIS A 167 16.04 -20.54 -3.06
CA HIS A 167 15.98 -22.01 -3.15
C HIS A 167 17.01 -22.69 -2.23
N ARG A 168 18.23 -22.17 -2.15
CA ARG A 168 19.25 -22.68 -1.22
C ARG A 168 18.83 -22.55 0.23
N PHE A 169 18.25 -21.41 0.60
CA PHE A 169 17.76 -21.15 1.93
C PHE A 169 16.61 -22.11 2.31
N ILE A 170 15.69 -22.34 1.38
CA ILE A 170 14.58 -23.31 1.54
C ILE A 170 15.14 -24.73 1.73
N ALA A 171 16.07 -25.13 0.87
CA ALA A 171 16.67 -26.46 0.93
C ALA A 171 17.43 -26.72 2.25
N GLN A 172 17.95 -25.67 2.88
CA GLN A 172 18.62 -25.75 4.17
C GLN A 172 17.64 -25.71 5.37
N ASN A 173 16.34 -25.67 5.14
CA ASN A 173 15.28 -25.57 6.15
C ASN A 173 15.48 -24.42 7.16
N ARG A 174 15.99 -23.28 6.69
CA ARG A 174 16.33 -22.12 7.53
C ARG A 174 15.19 -21.14 7.75
N TYR A 175 13.96 -21.58 7.60
CA TYR A 175 12.77 -20.73 7.83
C TYR A 175 12.68 -20.17 9.26
N ALA A 176 13.11 -20.96 10.24
CA ALA A 176 13.11 -20.54 11.64
C ALA A 176 14.07 -19.35 11.91
N ASP A 177 15.06 -19.15 11.02
CA ASP A 177 16.01 -18.03 11.14
C ASP A 177 15.42 -16.69 10.69
N ILE A 178 14.23 -16.70 10.12
CA ILE A 178 13.49 -15.48 9.71
C ILE A 178 12.74 -14.95 10.93
N SER A 179 13.44 -14.28 11.82
CA SER A 179 12.77 -13.51 12.86
C SER A 179 12.29 -12.18 12.27
N VAL A 180 11.00 -12.04 12.12
CA VAL A 180 10.39 -10.78 11.74
C VAL A 180 10.29 -9.90 12.97
N LYS A 181 10.98 -8.75 12.94
CA LYS A 181 10.80 -7.75 14.00
C LYS A 181 9.41 -7.14 13.83
N PRO A 182 8.59 -7.11 14.90
CA PRO A 182 7.31 -6.41 14.84
C PRO A 182 7.49 -4.99 14.33
N PHE A 183 6.64 -4.59 13.40
CA PHE A 183 6.59 -3.20 12.96
C PHE A 183 5.82 -2.40 14.01
N ILE A 184 6.55 -1.66 14.83
CA ILE A 184 5.97 -0.82 15.87
C ILE A 184 6.00 0.63 15.38
N MET A 185 4.84 1.26 15.35
CA MET A 185 4.72 2.69 15.11
C MET A 185 4.77 3.41 16.46
N ALA A 186 5.86 4.13 16.70
CA ALA A 186 5.93 5.02 17.85
C ALA A 186 4.92 6.17 17.65
N ASP A 187 4.16 6.48 18.70
CA ASP A 187 3.16 7.56 18.72
C ASP A 187 2.07 7.46 17.62
N PRO A 188 0.92 6.86 17.92
CA PRO A 188 -0.17 6.69 16.96
C PRO A 188 -0.91 8.01 16.61
N GLY A 189 -0.49 9.14 17.14
CA GLY A 189 -1.11 10.45 16.91
C GLY A 189 -1.00 10.92 15.45
N LYS A 190 -2.03 11.64 14.98
CA LYS A 190 -1.99 12.29 13.66
C LYS A 190 -1.23 13.60 13.73
N TRP A 191 -0.28 13.77 12.83
CA TRP A 191 0.53 14.98 12.72
C TRP A 191 0.25 15.75 11.44
N GLN A 192 0.32 17.06 11.53
CA GLN A 192 0.35 17.94 10.38
C GLN A 192 1.81 18.25 10.04
N ILE A 193 2.27 17.76 8.89
CA ILE A 193 3.63 17.96 8.41
C ILE A 193 3.62 19.10 7.39
N LYS A 194 4.44 20.11 7.63
CA LYS A 194 4.62 21.24 6.70
C LYS A 194 5.53 20.83 5.53
N ILE A 195 5.29 21.44 4.38
CA ILE A 195 6.09 21.31 3.18
C ILE A 195 6.29 22.70 2.58
N SER A 196 7.49 23.01 2.09
CA SER A 196 7.74 24.30 1.43
C SER A 196 7.12 24.34 0.04
N ASP A 197 6.80 25.53 -0.45
CA ASP A 197 6.21 25.73 -1.78
C ASP A 197 7.15 25.19 -2.88
N LYS A 198 8.47 25.39 -2.73
CA LYS A 198 9.45 24.81 -3.64
C LYS A 198 9.34 23.30 -3.70
N LEU A 199 9.39 22.62 -2.55
CA LEU A 199 9.34 21.16 -2.49
C LEU A 199 7.96 20.63 -2.98
N ALA A 200 6.87 21.37 -2.73
CA ALA A 200 5.54 21.03 -3.27
C ALA A 200 5.52 21.11 -4.81
N SER A 201 6.20 22.12 -5.39
CA SER A 201 6.36 22.24 -6.84
C SER A 201 7.20 21.10 -7.41
N ASP A 202 8.33 20.77 -6.79
CA ASP A 202 9.21 19.69 -7.23
C ASP A 202 8.48 18.34 -7.25
N ILE A 203 7.68 18.05 -6.21
CA ILE A 203 6.84 16.85 -6.13
C ILE A 203 5.78 16.84 -7.24
N LYS A 204 5.14 17.99 -7.51
CA LYS A 204 4.14 18.13 -8.57
C LYS A 204 4.78 17.84 -9.93
N ASP A 205 5.93 18.43 -10.21
CA ASP A 205 6.62 18.31 -11.49
C ASP A 205 7.10 16.86 -11.71
N PHE A 206 7.64 16.23 -10.68
CA PHE A 206 7.97 14.81 -10.72
C PHE A 206 6.74 13.91 -10.91
N GLY A 207 5.65 14.16 -10.20
CA GLY A 207 4.39 13.43 -10.37
C GLY A 207 3.80 13.59 -11.78
N GLN A 208 4.11 14.68 -12.48
CA GLN A 208 3.73 14.85 -13.89
C GLN A 208 4.56 14.00 -14.85
N GLN A 209 5.84 13.75 -14.53
CA GLN A 209 6.70 12.86 -15.32
C GLN A 209 6.27 11.39 -15.24
N LEU A 210 5.62 11.00 -14.14
CA LEU A 210 5.06 9.65 -13.97
C LEU A 210 3.72 9.44 -14.71
N ARG A 211 3.32 10.37 -15.60
CA ARG A 211 1.99 10.41 -16.24
C ARG A 211 1.67 9.27 -17.18
N ASP A 212 2.66 8.62 -17.74
CA ASP A 212 2.46 7.50 -18.67
C ASP A 212 1.94 6.23 -17.98
N ASP A 213 1.89 6.24 -16.67
CA ASP A 213 1.27 5.19 -15.87
C ASP A 213 -0.17 5.60 -15.45
N PRO A 214 -1.14 4.65 -15.31
CA PRO A 214 -2.53 4.92 -14.94
C PRO A 214 -2.77 5.65 -13.60
N ILE A 215 -1.71 6.06 -12.92
CA ILE A 215 -1.75 6.80 -11.65
C ILE A 215 -2.36 8.22 -11.80
N GLY A 216 -2.29 8.84 -12.97
CA GLY A 216 -2.95 10.10 -13.31
C GLY A 216 -2.67 11.24 -12.32
N PHE A 217 -3.66 12.14 -12.14
CA PHE A 217 -3.54 13.31 -11.25
C PHE A 217 -3.39 12.99 -9.76
N ARG A 218 -3.52 11.72 -9.35
CA ARG A 218 -3.39 11.30 -7.96
C ARG A 218 -1.96 10.95 -7.58
N ALA A 219 -1.07 10.74 -8.56
CA ALA A 219 0.33 10.42 -8.31
C ALA A 219 0.98 11.44 -7.37
N HIS A 220 0.84 12.74 -7.66
CA HIS A 220 1.43 13.80 -6.83
C HIS A 220 0.88 13.79 -5.39
N ARG A 221 -0.38 13.38 -5.16
CA ARG A 221 -0.94 13.25 -3.81
C ARG A 221 -0.30 12.12 -3.02
N HIS A 222 -0.11 10.98 -3.67
CA HIS A 222 0.56 9.84 -3.04
C HIS A 222 2.03 10.16 -2.74
N LEU A 223 2.72 10.79 -3.71
CA LEU A 223 4.11 11.23 -3.52
C LEU A 223 4.21 12.23 -2.36
N ARG A 224 3.34 13.24 -2.32
CA ARG A 224 3.31 14.22 -1.25
C ARG A 224 3.05 13.58 0.11
N ALA A 225 2.08 12.67 0.18
CA ALA A 225 1.79 11.94 1.42
C ALA A 225 3.00 11.11 1.87
N MET A 226 3.71 10.44 0.96
CA MET A 226 4.91 9.67 1.29
C MET A 226 6.06 10.56 1.77
N VAL A 227 6.30 11.70 1.13
CA VAL A 227 7.34 12.67 1.55
C VAL A 227 7.06 13.20 2.96
N LYS A 228 5.81 13.56 3.25
CA LYS A 228 5.38 13.94 4.60
C LYS A 228 5.48 12.79 5.60
N ALA A 229 5.12 11.57 5.19
CA ALA A 229 5.21 10.39 6.02
C ALA A 229 6.66 10.05 6.40
N GLU A 230 7.62 10.28 5.51
CA GLU A 230 9.04 10.11 5.81
C GLU A 230 9.52 11.12 6.85
N ALA A 231 9.11 12.38 6.74
CA ALA A 231 9.40 13.37 7.77
C ALA A 231 8.77 12.98 9.13
N ARG A 232 7.52 12.48 9.10
CA ARG A 232 6.81 11.99 10.29
C ARG A 232 7.52 10.80 10.92
N ARG A 233 7.94 9.81 10.13
CA ARG A 233 8.69 8.63 10.57
C ARG A 233 9.98 9.02 11.33
N ASN A 234 10.59 10.11 10.91
CA ASN A 234 11.78 10.69 11.53
C ASN A 234 11.45 11.77 12.59
N ALA A 235 10.22 11.80 13.10
CA ALA A 235 9.74 12.74 14.13
C ALA A 235 10.00 14.23 13.79
N ARG A 236 9.95 14.61 12.51
CA ARG A 236 10.17 15.98 12.03
C ARG A 236 8.84 16.63 11.64
N PRO A 237 8.58 17.89 12.04
CA PRO A 237 7.36 18.61 11.69
C PRO A 237 7.40 19.21 10.27
N ILE A 238 8.55 19.16 9.60
CA ILE A 238 8.76 19.74 8.27
C ILE A 238 9.44 18.70 7.37
N ALA A 239 8.85 18.47 6.20
CA ALA A 239 9.45 17.62 5.17
C ALA A 239 10.57 18.37 4.41
N THR A 240 11.58 17.64 4.00
CA THR A 240 12.80 18.14 3.37
C THR A 240 13.03 17.50 2.01
N GLU A 241 13.98 18.04 1.25
CA GLU A 241 14.43 17.46 -0.02
C GLU A 241 14.97 16.02 0.15
N LYS A 242 15.60 15.71 1.29
CA LYS A 242 16.07 14.34 1.57
C LYS A 242 14.91 13.32 1.61
N ASP A 243 13.76 13.73 2.13
CA ASP A 243 12.56 12.87 2.18
C ASP A 243 12.05 12.64 0.76
N PHE A 244 12.11 13.66 -0.08
CA PHE A 244 11.71 13.56 -1.48
C PHE A 244 12.64 12.65 -2.28
N LEU A 245 13.96 12.80 -2.13
CA LEU A 245 14.94 11.92 -2.78
C LEU A 245 14.75 10.46 -2.40
N LEU A 246 14.46 10.17 -1.13
CA LEU A 246 14.11 8.81 -0.70
C LEU A 246 12.85 8.31 -1.42
N VAL A 247 11.79 9.11 -1.47
CA VAL A 247 10.55 8.72 -2.15
C VAL A 247 10.78 8.53 -3.65
N GLN A 248 11.62 9.34 -4.29
CA GLN A 248 12.01 9.16 -5.68
C GLN A 248 12.71 7.82 -5.92
N SER A 249 13.55 7.36 -4.98
CA SER A 249 14.23 6.07 -5.11
C SER A 249 13.27 4.86 -5.14
N TYR A 250 12.06 5.00 -4.58
CA TYR A 250 11.03 3.97 -4.66
C TYR A 250 10.26 3.96 -5.99
N CYS A 251 10.38 5.02 -6.79
CA CYS A 251 9.59 5.12 -8.03
C CYS A 251 10.01 4.12 -9.12
N GLU A 252 11.16 3.46 -8.97
CA GLU A 252 11.55 2.32 -9.81
C GLU A 252 10.53 1.17 -9.73
N PHE A 253 9.84 1.02 -8.59
CA PHE A 253 8.78 0.03 -8.43
C PHE A 253 7.50 0.38 -9.22
N PHE A 254 7.36 1.61 -9.72
CA PHE A 254 6.17 2.04 -10.45
C PHE A 254 6.28 1.82 -11.96
N SER A 255 7.46 1.45 -12.47
CA SER A 255 7.64 1.15 -13.89
C SER A 255 6.78 -0.03 -14.35
N LYS A 256 6.44 -0.08 -15.64
CA LYS A 256 5.66 -1.19 -16.21
C LYS A 256 6.39 -2.53 -16.12
N GLU A 257 7.69 -2.51 -16.20
CA GLU A 257 8.55 -3.69 -16.12
C GLU A 257 8.79 -4.12 -14.67
N GLY A 258 8.62 -3.19 -13.72
CA GLY A 258 8.90 -3.41 -12.31
C GLY A 258 10.40 -3.31 -11.99
N LYS A 259 10.73 -3.44 -10.72
CA LYS A 259 12.10 -3.45 -10.22
C LYS A 259 12.60 -4.89 -10.05
N GLU A 260 13.75 -5.20 -10.62
CA GLU A 260 14.46 -6.43 -10.31
C GLU A 260 15.19 -6.29 -8.96
N ILE A 261 14.90 -7.19 -8.02
CA ILE A 261 15.46 -7.24 -6.68
C ILE A 261 16.17 -8.58 -6.38
#